data_09a414b8882769783bbb8ebd118784bf
#
_entry.id   09a414b8882769783bbb8ebd118784bf
#
_cell.length_a   1.000
_cell.length_b   1.000
_cell.length_c   1.000
_cell.angle_alpha   90.00
_cell.angle_beta   90.00
_cell.angle_gamma   90.00
#
_symmetry.space_group_name_H-M   'P 1'
#
loop_
_entity.id
_entity.type
_entity.pdbx_description
1 polymer ?
#
loop_
_entity_poly.entity_id
_entity_poly.type
_entity_poly.pdbx_seq_one_letter_code
_entity_poly.pdbx_strand_id
1 'polypeptide(L)'
;MKRVIDYISVIIALLLIILSCDNSDDEKQKESSIQAVTLSADKGPYLFATLSGQISGLKDIDGYFEYGMAFSTDSTLSFFGFLPPNKKKLDMSCSEDTFSTIVFGIHPGEEYYYRVCCFYKGKAIYSDIKSFTFEWSPPTVTTLDAVLNDAGGVTFKGLINNKGNIVKDLDGYYPYGYYGVECSKSDSFEPNSTFILNPDKTSDNLENDSVICALYQFEYDYDTIYYYRTFFKLDKISNYGDVKSFKFGWNGPEMVDLGLSVKWASCNVGASYPWKYGDYYAWGETETKSYYHWSTYTFCNNSFDSLTKYNYWEAYGTVDNKTTLEQNDDVAYVKWGGSWHMPTRSDMEELCDTNNCSWTWKTQNGINGYLITSKKPDYKGHSIFLPAAGWRYRADLEAVGNNAVYWTSTLDTDEPDMARSLDFISIHYHPYYNQRFFGFTVRPVCP
;
A
#
# COMPACT_ATOMS: atom_id res chain seq x y z
N MET A 1 14.73 22.49 -11.98
CA MET A 1 15.64 22.85 -13.11
C MET A 1 15.57 24.31 -13.58
N LYS A 2 14.45 25.02 -13.47
CA LYS A 2 14.38 26.44 -13.87
C LYS A 2 15.00 27.45 -12.88
N ARG A 3 15.10 27.12 -11.59
CA ARG A 3 15.71 28.00 -10.56
C ARG A 3 17.24 27.91 -10.45
N VAL A 4 17.86 26.90 -11.01
CA VAL A 4 19.33 26.74 -11.03
C VAL A 4 19.96 27.54 -12.18
N ILE A 5 19.21 27.82 -13.24
CA ILE A 5 19.69 28.57 -14.41
C ILE A 5 19.75 30.07 -14.12
N ASP A 6 18.88 30.62 -13.26
CA ASP A 6 18.88 32.04 -12.90
C ASP A 6 20.08 32.41 -12.00
N TYR A 7 20.64 31.49 -11.24
CA TYR A 7 21.83 31.72 -10.41
C TYR A 7 23.15 31.74 -11.22
N ILE A 8 23.20 31.01 -12.32
CA ILE A 8 24.38 31.00 -13.22
C ILE A 8 24.52 32.32 -14.01
N SER A 9 23.40 32.96 -14.31
CA SER A 9 23.40 34.21 -15.04
C SER A 9 23.92 35.42 -14.22
N VAL A 10 23.80 35.39 -12.91
CA VAL A 10 24.31 36.41 -11.99
C VAL A 10 25.81 36.31 -11.81
N ILE A 11 26.38 35.09 -11.88
CA ILE A 11 27.84 34.85 -11.74
C ILE A 11 28.63 35.38 -12.96
N ILE A 12 28.04 35.36 -14.15
CA ILE A 12 28.73 35.81 -15.38
C ILE A 12 28.75 37.35 -15.47
N ALA A 13 27.81 38.04 -14.84
CA ALA A 13 27.81 39.52 -14.81
C ALA A 13 28.87 40.13 -13.88
N LEU A 14 29.40 39.40 -12.91
CA LEU A 14 30.38 39.85 -11.94
C LEU A 14 31.85 39.73 -12.43
N LEU A 15 32.09 39.06 -13.54
CA LEU A 15 33.45 38.84 -14.10
C LEU A 15 33.89 39.95 -15.07
N LEU A 16 33.05 40.94 -15.36
CA LEU A 16 33.32 41.98 -16.38
C LEU A 16 33.59 43.38 -15.84
N ILE A 17 33.74 43.56 -14.53
CA ILE A 17 34.03 44.89 -13.92
C ILE A 17 35.44 44.93 -13.26
N ILE A 18 36.42 44.30 -13.83
CA ILE A 18 37.80 44.48 -13.40
C ILE A 18 38.57 45.12 -14.54
N LEU A 19 38.37 46.41 -14.74
CA LEU A 19 39.33 47.28 -15.43
C LEU A 19 38.83 48.74 -15.37
N SER A 20 39.18 49.46 -14.31
CA SER A 20 39.56 50.87 -14.45
C SER A 20 40.26 51.33 -13.17
N CYS A 21 41.41 51.92 -13.43
CA CYS A 21 42.33 52.53 -12.46
C CYS A 21 41.84 53.83 -11.84
N ASP A 22 42.25 54.07 -10.66
CA ASP A 22 43.10 55.15 -10.16
C ASP A 22 42.55 56.02 -9.01
N ASN A 23 43.42 56.14 -8.01
CA ASN A 23 43.72 57.28 -7.11
C ASN A 23 42.83 57.58 -5.91
N SER A 24 43.39 57.29 -4.76
CA SER A 24 43.87 58.28 -3.74
C SER A 24 44.29 57.58 -2.47
N ASP A 25 45.30 58.09 -1.82
CA ASP A 25 45.87 57.52 -0.57
C ASP A 25 44.88 57.58 0.61
N ASP A 26 43.88 58.47 0.57
CA ASP A 26 42.80 58.52 1.56
C ASP A 26 41.79 57.34 1.44
N GLU A 27 41.60 56.76 0.25
CA GLU A 27 40.76 55.58 0.07
C GLU A 27 41.45 54.30 0.59
N LYS A 28 42.79 54.21 0.51
CA LYS A 28 43.53 53.07 1.05
C LYS A 28 43.47 52.99 2.58
N GLN A 29 43.42 54.13 3.26
CA GLN A 29 43.28 54.19 4.72
C GLN A 29 41.90 53.77 5.21
N LYS A 30 40.84 54.08 4.48
CA LYS A 30 39.46 53.64 4.79
C LYS A 30 39.26 52.15 4.51
N GLU A 31 39.83 51.59 3.44
CA GLU A 31 39.75 50.17 3.10
C GLU A 31 40.47 49.28 4.13
N SER A 32 41.53 49.76 4.77
CA SER A 32 42.28 49.03 5.81
C SER A 32 41.51 48.86 7.14
N SER A 33 40.37 49.51 7.29
CA SER A 33 39.53 49.46 8.49
C SER A 33 38.49 48.33 8.49
N ILE A 34 38.10 47.81 7.32
CA ILE A 34 37.13 46.70 7.25
C ILE A 34 37.80 45.38 7.60
N GLN A 35 37.29 44.73 8.63
CA GLN A 35 37.72 43.39 9.04
C GLN A 35 36.55 42.43 9.07
N ALA A 36 36.82 41.19 8.68
CA ALA A 36 35.84 40.12 8.66
C ALA A 36 36.30 38.99 9.60
N VAL A 37 35.39 38.44 10.37
CA VAL A 37 35.66 37.36 11.31
C VAL A 37 34.61 36.25 11.11
N THR A 38 35.08 35.04 10.85
CA THR A 38 34.22 33.86 10.86
C THR A 38 33.95 33.44 12.30
N LEU A 39 32.66 33.34 12.69
CA LEU A 39 32.27 32.96 14.03
C LEU A 39 31.98 31.45 14.11
N SER A 40 30.75 31.07 14.28
CA SER A 40 30.33 29.69 14.51
C SER A 40 29.59 29.10 13.30
N ALA A 41 29.55 27.76 13.28
CA ALA A 41 28.58 27.00 12.51
C ALA A 41 27.69 26.23 13.50
N ASP A 42 26.44 26.64 13.63
CA ASP A 42 25.49 25.99 14.48
C ASP A 42 24.71 24.97 13.63
N LYS A 43 24.93 23.70 13.96
CA LYS A 43 24.33 22.59 13.23
C LYS A 43 22.84 22.48 13.62
N GLY A 44 21.97 22.62 12.63
CA GLY A 44 20.54 22.47 12.82
C GLY A 44 20.11 21.00 12.81
N PRO A 45 18.88 20.73 13.21
CA PRO A 45 18.34 19.37 13.25
C PRO A 45 18.10 18.73 11.86
N TYR A 46 18.19 19.51 10.80
CA TYR A 46 17.90 19.06 9.45
C TYR A 46 19.05 19.36 8.52
N LEU A 47 19.80 18.51 8.02
CA LEU A 47 20.81 18.71 6.98
C LEU A 47 21.08 20.18 6.60
N PHE A 48 21.08 21.08 7.61
CA PHE A 48 21.40 22.49 7.46
C PHE A 48 22.29 22.96 8.60
N ALA A 49 23.03 24.02 8.35
CA ALA A 49 23.77 24.73 9.38
C ALA A 49 23.52 26.24 9.29
N THR A 50 23.52 26.90 10.43
CA THR A 50 23.54 28.37 10.51
C THR A 50 24.99 28.82 10.68
N LEU A 51 25.52 29.50 9.68
CA LEU A 51 26.86 30.06 9.69
C LEU A 51 26.76 31.50 10.17
N SER A 52 27.64 31.89 11.12
CA SER A 52 27.66 33.22 11.69
C SER A 52 29.00 33.92 11.41
N GLY A 53 28.91 35.19 11.13
CA GLY A 53 30.04 36.04 10.86
C GLY A 53 29.89 37.44 11.47
N GLN A 54 31.00 38.12 11.61
CA GLN A 54 31.09 39.49 12.11
C GLN A 54 31.91 40.33 11.14
N ILE A 55 31.47 41.54 10.95
CA ILE A 55 32.20 42.56 10.17
C ILE A 55 32.38 43.81 11.04
N SER A 56 33.58 44.34 11.08
CA SER A 56 33.90 45.58 11.74
C SER A 56 34.44 46.63 10.74
N GLY A 57 34.55 47.86 11.17
CA GLY A 57 34.90 48.97 10.32
C GLY A 57 33.77 49.46 9.42
N LEU A 58 32.49 49.23 9.84
CA LEU A 58 31.32 49.59 9.08
C LEU A 58 30.97 51.07 9.08
N LYS A 59 31.46 51.77 10.10
CA LYS A 59 31.16 53.19 10.24
C LYS A 59 31.80 53.98 9.11
N ASP A 60 31.00 54.85 8.49
CA ASP A 60 31.45 55.73 7.41
C ASP A 60 31.76 55.03 6.06
N ILE A 61 31.29 53.79 5.87
CA ILE A 61 31.29 53.14 4.54
C ILE A 61 30.32 53.83 3.63
N ASP A 62 30.80 54.31 2.52
CA ASP A 62 30.01 54.92 1.43
C ASP A 62 30.03 54.03 0.17
N GLY A 63 28.89 53.95 -0.52
CA GLY A 63 28.76 53.17 -1.73
C GLY A 63 28.27 51.74 -1.55
N TYR A 64 28.45 50.95 -2.60
CA TYR A 64 27.98 49.55 -2.63
C TYR A 64 28.88 48.64 -1.78
N PHE A 65 28.26 47.92 -0.85
CA PHE A 65 28.89 46.95 0.03
C PHE A 65 28.06 45.66 0.02
N GLU A 66 28.69 44.58 -0.41
CA GLU A 66 28.08 43.25 -0.41
C GLU A 66 28.88 42.36 0.59
N TYR A 67 28.14 41.52 1.30
CA TYR A 67 28.73 40.63 2.30
C TYR A 67 27.91 39.34 2.42
N GLY A 68 28.57 38.26 2.89
CA GLY A 68 27.98 36.97 3.09
C GLY A 68 29.01 35.93 3.50
N MET A 69 28.65 34.68 3.29
CA MET A 69 29.52 33.52 3.54
C MET A 69 29.97 32.87 2.24
N ALA A 70 31.23 32.60 2.09
CA ALA A 70 31.76 31.59 1.16
C ALA A 70 31.63 30.21 1.82
N PHE A 71 31.14 29.22 1.09
CA PHE A 71 30.87 27.89 1.59
C PHE A 71 31.16 26.82 0.51
N SER A 72 31.90 25.77 0.89
CA SER A 72 32.30 24.69 -0.02
C SER A 72 32.76 23.44 0.74
N THR A 73 32.89 22.33 0.05
CA THR A 73 33.67 21.14 0.47
C THR A 73 35.16 21.26 0.10
N ASP A 74 35.54 22.29 -0.68
CA ASP A 74 36.91 22.58 -1.00
C ASP A 74 37.57 23.38 0.16
N SER A 75 38.58 22.78 0.79
CA SER A 75 39.30 23.38 1.94
C SER A 75 39.99 24.71 1.64
N THR A 76 40.27 24.99 0.38
CA THR A 76 40.88 26.24 -0.06
C THR A 76 39.86 27.32 -0.35
N LEU A 77 38.58 26.95 -0.46
CA LEU A 77 37.49 27.82 -0.96
C LEU A 77 37.85 28.49 -2.31
N SER A 78 38.59 27.79 -3.16
CA SER A 78 38.89 28.23 -4.53
C SER A 78 37.62 28.20 -5.41
N PHE A 79 36.76 27.22 -5.12
CA PHE A 79 35.41 27.14 -5.67
C PHE A 79 34.42 27.12 -4.51
N PHE A 80 33.54 28.10 -4.43
CA PHE A 80 32.59 28.23 -3.35
C PHE A 80 31.23 28.79 -3.83
N GLY A 81 30.18 28.42 -3.11
CA GLY A 81 28.90 29.09 -3.20
C GLY A 81 28.90 30.35 -2.32
N PHE A 82 28.45 31.49 -2.85
CA PHE A 82 28.21 32.67 -2.07
C PHE A 82 26.81 32.64 -1.46
N LEU A 83 26.76 32.76 -0.15
CA LEU A 83 25.52 32.73 0.64
C LEU A 83 25.28 34.12 1.25
N PRO A 84 24.26 34.84 0.79
CA PRO A 84 23.91 36.15 1.36
C PRO A 84 23.34 35.99 2.78
N PRO A 85 23.32 37.03 3.59
CA PRO A 85 22.72 36.99 4.93
C PRO A 85 21.22 36.71 4.87
N ASN A 86 20.75 35.83 5.77
CA ASN A 86 19.37 35.34 5.74
C ASN A 86 18.41 36.12 6.65
N LYS A 87 18.83 36.47 7.87
CA LYS A 87 17.88 36.97 8.89
C LYS A 87 18.11 38.41 9.34
N LYS A 88 19.32 38.92 9.25
CA LYS A 88 19.66 40.25 9.75
C LYS A 88 20.63 40.89 8.79
N LYS A 89 20.29 42.10 8.32
CA LYS A 89 21.24 42.98 7.64
C LYS A 89 22.13 43.66 8.67
N LEU A 90 23.37 43.91 8.31
CA LEU A 90 24.31 44.66 9.16
C LEU A 90 23.79 46.05 9.42
N ASP A 91 23.99 46.49 10.67
CA ASP A 91 23.74 47.88 11.04
C ASP A 91 24.97 48.72 10.70
N MET A 92 24.89 49.47 9.60
CA MET A 92 25.99 50.28 9.11
C MET A 92 26.27 51.53 9.99
N SER A 93 25.43 51.79 10.98
CA SER A 93 25.67 52.87 11.96
C SER A 93 26.60 52.43 13.12
N CYS A 94 26.78 51.14 13.31
CA CYS A 94 27.67 50.58 14.30
C CYS A 94 29.11 50.45 13.78
N SER A 95 30.07 50.40 14.69
CA SER A 95 31.45 50.10 14.30
C SER A 95 31.68 48.66 13.87
N GLU A 96 30.88 47.76 14.38
CA GLU A 96 30.87 46.31 14.06
C GLU A 96 29.48 45.75 14.22
N ASP A 97 29.15 44.71 13.47
CA ASP A 97 27.88 43.95 13.61
C ASP A 97 28.08 42.50 13.16
N THR A 98 27.14 41.64 13.56
CA THR A 98 27.10 40.21 13.24
C THR A 98 25.94 39.90 12.32
N PHE A 99 26.12 38.91 11.46
CA PHE A 99 25.08 38.36 10.58
C PHE A 99 25.12 36.84 10.57
N SER A 100 24.08 36.25 10.07
CA SER A 100 24.02 34.80 9.86
C SER A 100 23.38 34.45 8.53
N THR A 101 23.76 33.27 8.02
CA THR A 101 23.15 32.68 6.84
C THR A 101 22.86 31.20 7.09
N ILE A 102 21.89 30.66 6.39
CA ILE A 102 21.55 29.24 6.50
C ILE A 102 21.98 28.54 5.23
N VAL A 103 22.72 27.44 5.40
CA VAL A 103 23.09 26.54 4.31
C VAL A 103 22.28 25.25 4.43
N PHE A 104 21.69 24.80 3.35
CA PHE A 104 20.94 23.57 3.23
C PHE A 104 21.67 22.55 2.37
N GLY A 105 21.26 21.27 2.47
CA GLY A 105 21.81 20.21 1.64
C GLY A 105 23.19 19.76 2.07
N ILE A 106 23.52 19.91 3.37
CA ILE A 106 24.73 19.33 3.94
C ILE A 106 24.54 17.83 4.16
N HIS A 107 25.56 17.04 3.79
CA HIS A 107 25.54 15.60 3.92
C HIS A 107 26.27 15.13 5.17
N PRO A 108 25.77 14.09 5.86
CA PRO A 108 26.46 13.52 7.01
C PRO A 108 27.83 12.96 6.64
N GLY A 109 28.81 13.23 7.51
CA GLY A 109 30.17 12.74 7.33
C GLY A 109 31.05 13.59 6.40
N GLU A 110 30.48 14.56 5.70
CA GLU A 110 31.25 15.49 4.88
C GLU A 110 31.80 16.65 5.71
N GLU A 111 33.02 17.07 5.44
CA GLU A 111 33.64 18.27 6.02
C GLU A 111 33.40 19.46 5.11
N TYR A 112 32.88 20.53 5.69
CA TYR A 112 32.54 21.78 5.01
C TYR A 112 33.42 22.91 5.52
N TYR A 113 33.83 23.76 4.61
CA TYR A 113 34.67 24.92 4.86
C TYR A 113 33.90 26.19 4.61
N TYR A 114 34.09 27.22 5.43
CA TYR A 114 33.38 28.49 5.31
C TYR A 114 34.18 29.64 5.84
N ARG A 115 33.95 30.83 5.28
CA ARG A 115 34.49 32.08 5.77
C ARG A 115 33.57 33.24 5.42
N VAL A 116 33.68 34.34 6.15
CA VAL A 116 33.06 35.61 5.77
C VAL A 116 33.77 36.16 4.53
N CYS A 117 33.02 36.67 3.61
CA CYS A 117 33.49 37.42 2.46
C CYS A 117 32.70 38.72 2.30
N CYS A 118 33.42 39.81 2.04
CA CYS A 118 32.86 41.09 1.76
C CYS A 118 33.42 41.64 0.45
N PHE A 119 32.60 42.40 -0.28
CA PHE A 119 33.03 43.05 -1.50
C PHE A 119 32.75 44.55 -1.36
N TYR A 120 33.83 45.33 -1.40
CA TYR A 120 33.78 46.79 -1.29
C TYR A 120 34.66 47.43 -2.35
N LYS A 121 34.10 48.34 -3.12
CA LYS A 121 34.83 49.06 -4.19
C LYS A 121 35.63 48.14 -5.13
N GLY A 122 35.08 46.98 -5.48
CA GLY A 122 35.68 46.01 -6.38
C GLY A 122 36.78 45.12 -5.77
N LYS A 123 37.02 45.23 -4.45
CA LYS A 123 37.94 44.34 -3.73
C LYS A 123 37.19 43.35 -2.85
N ALA A 124 37.75 42.14 -2.75
CA ALA A 124 37.25 41.11 -1.86
C ALA A 124 38.08 41.10 -0.56
N ILE A 125 37.38 41.08 0.57
CA ILE A 125 37.94 40.96 1.92
C ILE A 125 37.43 39.67 2.51
N TYR A 126 38.35 38.85 3.00
CA TYR A 126 38.05 37.52 3.53
C TYR A 126 38.50 37.38 4.96
N SER A 127 37.74 36.63 5.75
CA SER A 127 38.19 36.15 7.08
C SER A 127 38.96 34.85 6.97
N ASP A 128 39.45 34.37 8.10
CA ASP A 128 40.04 33.02 8.22
C ASP A 128 38.96 31.96 7.87
N ILE A 129 39.44 30.88 7.24
CA ILE A 129 38.63 29.71 6.93
C ILE A 129 38.41 28.91 8.21
N LYS A 130 37.15 28.54 8.46
CA LYS A 130 36.78 27.54 9.46
C LYS A 130 36.14 26.35 8.78
N SER A 131 36.11 25.19 9.47
CA SER A 131 35.45 23.99 9.00
C SER A 131 34.52 23.43 10.06
N PHE A 132 33.58 22.60 9.60
CA PHE A 132 32.82 21.72 10.46
C PHE A 132 32.45 20.45 9.71
N THR A 133 32.29 19.35 10.43
CA THR A 133 31.73 18.11 9.93
C THR A 133 30.30 18.00 10.45
N PHE A 134 29.39 17.66 9.56
CA PHE A 134 27.99 17.42 9.95
C PHE A 134 27.85 15.97 10.38
N GLU A 135 27.78 15.75 11.69
CA GLU A 135 27.49 14.44 12.26
C GLU A 135 26.00 14.29 12.47
N TRP A 136 25.40 13.32 11.82
CA TRP A 136 24.01 12.98 11.98
C TRP A 136 23.88 11.46 12.05
N SER A 137 23.17 10.98 13.05
CA SER A 137 22.80 9.58 13.15
C SER A 137 21.42 9.38 12.56
N PRO A 138 21.30 8.62 11.46
CA PRO A 138 20.00 8.37 10.87
C PRO A 138 19.09 7.61 11.85
N PRO A 139 17.77 7.80 11.79
CA PRO A 139 16.84 7.02 12.58
C PRO A 139 17.04 5.54 12.37
N THR A 140 16.98 4.75 13.44
CA THR A 140 16.88 3.31 13.35
C THR A 140 15.42 2.90 13.25
N VAL A 141 15.14 1.81 12.54
CA VAL A 141 13.78 1.33 12.34
C VAL A 141 13.65 -0.11 12.83
N THR A 142 12.49 -0.44 13.40
CA THR A 142 12.16 -1.79 13.84
C THR A 142 10.91 -2.26 13.12
N THR A 143 10.96 -3.43 12.51
CA THR A 143 9.80 -4.09 11.93
C THR A 143 9.07 -4.87 13.01
N LEU A 144 7.79 -4.59 13.21
CA LEU A 144 6.92 -5.33 14.13
C LEU A 144 6.14 -6.42 13.38
N ASP A 145 5.44 -7.28 14.13
CA ASP A 145 4.63 -8.34 13.53
C ASP A 145 3.43 -7.77 12.78
N ALA A 146 3.19 -8.32 11.61
CA ALA A 146 2.00 -8.02 10.82
C ALA A 146 0.75 -8.62 11.47
N VAL A 147 -0.36 -7.91 11.39
CA VAL A 147 -1.65 -8.35 11.92
C VAL A 147 -2.63 -8.52 10.77
N LEU A 148 -3.15 -9.73 10.61
CA LEU A 148 -4.29 -10.00 9.73
C LEU A 148 -5.55 -9.41 10.37
N ASN A 149 -6.35 -8.70 9.60
CA ASN A 149 -7.64 -8.19 10.07
C ASN A 149 -8.80 -9.04 9.54
N ASP A 150 -9.95 -8.95 10.20
CA ASP A 150 -11.16 -9.72 9.88
C ASP A 150 -11.72 -9.46 8.46
N ALA A 151 -11.29 -8.39 7.82
CA ALA A 151 -11.68 -8.06 6.44
C ALA A 151 -10.75 -8.67 5.37
N GLY A 152 -9.81 -9.54 5.77
CA GLY A 152 -8.83 -10.15 4.86
C GLY A 152 -7.69 -9.21 4.45
N GLY A 153 -7.53 -8.08 5.14
CA GLY A 153 -6.39 -7.19 4.97
C GLY A 153 -5.24 -7.49 5.93
N VAL A 154 -4.07 -6.92 5.66
CA VAL A 154 -2.90 -6.99 6.53
C VAL A 154 -2.54 -5.61 7.03
N THR A 155 -2.37 -5.47 8.32
CA THR A 155 -1.80 -4.28 8.94
C THR A 155 -0.34 -4.54 9.29
N PHE A 156 0.55 -3.79 8.67
CA PHE A 156 1.97 -3.79 8.99
C PHE A 156 2.26 -2.70 10.01
N LYS A 157 3.13 -3.01 10.95
CA LYS A 157 3.55 -2.08 11.99
C LYS A 157 5.07 -1.99 12.04
N GLY A 158 5.57 -0.81 12.34
CA GLY A 158 6.98 -0.55 12.57
C GLY A 158 7.19 0.57 13.57
N LEU A 159 8.41 0.69 14.06
CA LEU A 159 8.83 1.79 14.92
C LEU A 159 9.99 2.52 14.26
N ILE A 160 9.99 3.84 14.34
CA ILE A 160 11.14 4.67 14.06
C ILE A 160 11.75 5.03 15.40
N ASN A 161 12.87 4.38 15.72
CA ASN A 161 13.59 4.63 16.95
C ASN A 161 14.66 5.70 16.70
N ASN A 162 14.91 6.51 17.70
CA ASN A 162 15.91 7.57 17.62
C ASN A 162 15.67 8.42 16.35
N LYS A 163 14.66 9.27 16.40
CA LYS A 163 14.28 10.17 15.27
C LYS A 163 15.44 11.01 14.74
N GLY A 164 16.63 10.86 15.34
CA GLY A 164 17.69 11.81 15.14
C GLY A 164 17.18 13.18 15.56
N ASN A 165 17.74 14.22 15.06
CA ASN A 165 17.15 15.54 15.25
C ASN A 165 16.07 15.85 14.19
N ILE A 166 15.23 14.86 13.82
CA ILE A 166 14.10 15.11 12.90
C ILE A 166 13.02 15.83 13.71
N VAL A 167 13.05 17.15 13.64
CA VAL A 167 12.00 18.02 14.19
C VAL A 167 11.06 18.40 13.04
N LYS A 168 9.75 18.38 13.24
CA LYS A 168 8.79 18.99 12.31
C LYS A 168 9.23 20.42 12.01
N ASP A 169 9.29 20.81 10.74
CA ASP A 169 9.36 22.21 10.42
C ASP A 169 8.07 22.93 10.91
N LEU A 170 8.10 24.26 10.91
CA LEU A 170 6.99 25.07 11.40
C LEU A 170 5.69 24.86 10.58
N ASP A 171 5.76 24.23 9.42
CA ASP A 171 4.65 23.93 8.52
C ASP A 171 4.24 22.44 8.55
N GLY A 172 4.89 21.61 9.40
CA GLY A 172 4.56 20.19 9.56
C GLY A 172 5.08 19.28 8.44
N TYR A 173 5.91 19.76 7.54
CA TYR A 173 6.55 18.98 6.50
C TYR A 173 7.88 18.39 6.97
N TYR A 174 8.10 17.10 6.70
CA TYR A 174 9.40 16.46 6.85
C TYR A 174 10.22 16.75 5.59
N PRO A 175 11.29 17.52 5.68
CA PRO A 175 11.87 18.07 4.48
C PRO A 175 12.55 17.09 3.60
N TYR A 176 12.69 15.87 3.66
CA TYR A 176 13.33 15.03 2.63
C TYR A 176 13.41 13.52 2.94
N GLY A 177 12.87 13.07 4.06
CA GLY A 177 12.83 11.64 4.39
C GLY A 177 11.44 11.06 4.14
N TYR A 178 11.38 9.84 3.66
CA TYR A 178 10.13 9.08 3.62
C TYR A 178 10.32 7.73 4.31
N TYR A 179 9.25 7.24 4.87
CA TYR A 179 9.24 6.01 5.62
C TYR A 179 7.97 5.22 5.30
N GLY A 180 8.01 3.94 5.60
CA GLY A 180 6.90 3.04 5.31
C GLY A 180 7.29 1.59 5.49
N VAL A 181 6.59 0.71 4.78
CA VAL A 181 6.89 -0.71 4.73
C VAL A 181 7.12 -1.13 3.29
N GLU A 182 8.19 -1.86 3.06
CA GLU A 182 8.42 -2.61 1.81
C GLU A 182 7.87 -4.02 2.00
N CYS A 183 7.10 -4.51 1.02
CA CYS A 183 6.57 -5.87 0.99
C CYS A 183 6.90 -6.52 -0.34
N SER A 184 7.34 -7.78 -0.33
CA SER A 184 7.78 -8.51 -1.53
C SER A 184 7.50 -10.01 -1.42
N LYS A 185 7.43 -10.70 -2.55
CA LYS A 185 7.43 -12.17 -2.62
C LYS A 185 8.84 -12.77 -2.51
N SER A 186 9.89 -11.94 -2.53
CA SER A 186 11.29 -12.33 -2.36
C SER A 186 11.89 -11.64 -1.15
N ASP A 187 12.68 -12.35 -0.37
CA ASP A 187 13.44 -11.82 0.77
C ASP A 187 14.58 -10.87 0.35
N SER A 188 14.96 -10.88 -0.94
CA SER A 188 15.93 -9.95 -1.53
C SER A 188 15.34 -8.59 -1.89
N PHE A 189 14.03 -8.42 -1.86
CA PHE A 189 13.33 -7.16 -2.20
C PHE A 189 13.71 -6.61 -3.57
N GLU A 190 13.69 -7.47 -4.60
CA GLU A 190 13.96 -7.04 -5.96
C GLU A 190 13.01 -5.93 -6.42
N PRO A 191 13.50 -4.89 -7.12
CA PRO A 191 12.71 -3.69 -7.44
C PRO A 191 11.38 -3.97 -8.16
N ASN A 192 11.33 -4.99 -9.02
CA ASN A 192 10.14 -5.34 -9.81
C ASN A 192 9.10 -6.17 -9.03
N SER A 193 9.46 -6.67 -7.84
CA SER A 193 8.60 -7.50 -7.00
C SER A 193 8.30 -6.87 -5.63
N THR A 194 8.80 -5.65 -5.39
CA THR A 194 8.68 -4.95 -4.12
C THR A 194 7.62 -3.87 -4.20
N PHE A 195 6.67 -3.91 -3.28
CA PHE A 195 5.62 -2.90 -3.11
C PHE A 195 5.98 -1.98 -1.95
N ILE A 196 5.86 -0.68 -2.17
CA ILE A 196 6.06 0.33 -1.12
C ILE A 196 4.70 0.72 -0.57
N LEU A 197 4.53 0.52 0.72
CA LEU A 197 3.35 0.91 1.47
C LEU A 197 3.66 2.17 2.25
N ASN A 198 2.97 3.25 1.92
CA ASN A 198 3.06 4.48 2.68
C ASN A 198 2.21 4.38 3.94
N PRO A 199 2.60 5.05 5.04
CA PRO A 199 1.79 5.13 6.23
C PRO A 199 0.41 5.70 5.91
N ASP A 200 -0.61 5.18 6.59
CA ASP A 200 -1.95 5.74 6.50
C ASP A 200 -1.92 7.18 7.03
N LYS A 201 -2.32 8.15 6.18
CA LYS A 201 -2.27 9.59 6.49
C LYS A 201 -3.14 9.98 7.70
N THR A 202 -3.96 9.07 8.19
CA THR A 202 -4.78 9.28 9.38
C THR A 202 -4.00 9.20 10.70
N SER A 203 -2.75 8.72 10.68
CA SER A 203 -1.88 8.72 11.84
C SER A 203 -0.94 9.93 11.85
N ASP A 204 -1.51 11.15 11.90
CA ASP A 204 -0.76 12.39 12.16
C ASP A 204 -0.05 12.40 13.55
N ASN A 205 -0.10 11.30 14.26
CA ASN A 205 0.55 11.09 15.55
C ASN A 205 1.87 10.33 15.40
N LEU A 206 2.84 10.94 14.74
CA LEU A 206 4.26 10.60 14.93
C LEU A 206 4.74 10.86 16.38
N GLU A 207 3.85 11.32 17.24
CA GLU A 207 4.13 11.46 18.68
C GLU A 207 4.56 10.14 19.34
N ASN A 208 4.23 9.00 18.73
CA ASN A 208 4.53 7.66 19.28
C ASN A 208 5.52 6.82 18.46
N ASP A 209 6.30 7.42 17.55
CA ASP A 209 7.34 6.70 16.78
C ASP A 209 6.84 5.50 15.95
N SER A 210 5.53 5.40 15.72
CA SER A 210 4.91 4.27 15.06
C SER A 210 4.67 4.52 13.57
N VAL A 211 5.04 3.55 12.75
CA VAL A 211 4.68 3.45 11.33
C VAL A 211 3.57 2.40 11.22
N ILE A 212 2.42 2.80 10.73
CA ILE A 212 1.30 1.89 10.49
C ILE A 212 0.93 1.98 9.03
N CYS A 213 1.02 0.87 8.32
CA CYS A 213 0.63 0.75 6.92
C CYS A 213 -0.42 -0.35 6.82
N ALA A 214 -1.57 -0.04 6.26
CA ALA A 214 -2.61 -1.02 6.04
C ALA A 214 -2.73 -1.37 4.56
N LEU A 215 -2.86 -2.65 4.28
CA LEU A 215 -3.04 -3.17 2.94
C LEU A 215 -4.43 -3.79 2.85
N TYR A 216 -5.36 -3.09 2.18
CA TYR A 216 -6.77 -3.47 2.14
C TYR A 216 -7.21 -4.19 0.86
N GLN A 217 -6.39 -4.22 -0.18
CA GLN A 217 -6.83 -4.66 -1.52
C GLN A 217 -5.70 -5.36 -2.29
N PHE A 218 -5.20 -6.46 -1.75
CA PHE A 218 -4.25 -7.25 -2.52
C PHE A 218 -4.88 -8.59 -2.92
N GLU A 219 -4.72 -8.98 -4.17
CA GLU A 219 -4.90 -10.36 -4.57
C GLU A 219 -3.70 -11.14 -4.03
N TYR A 220 -3.85 -11.68 -2.83
CA TYR A 220 -2.84 -12.54 -2.25
C TYR A 220 -2.87 -13.89 -2.93
N ASP A 221 -1.71 -14.35 -3.34
CA ASP A 221 -1.56 -15.76 -3.66
C ASP A 221 -1.50 -16.55 -2.35
N TYR A 222 -2.46 -17.44 -2.14
CA TYR A 222 -2.44 -18.39 -1.02
C TYR A 222 -1.19 -19.27 -1.12
N ASP A 223 -0.70 -19.68 0.02
CA ASP A 223 0.54 -20.43 0.15
C ASP A 223 1.83 -19.72 -0.24
N THR A 224 1.75 -18.48 -0.71
CA THR A 224 2.92 -17.65 -0.96
C THR A 224 3.40 -16.99 0.33
N ILE A 225 4.70 -17.10 0.59
CA ILE A 225 5.35 -16.35 1.67
C ILE A 225 5.61 -14.94 1.17
N TYR A 226 5.16 -13.96 1.92
CA TYR A 226 5.47 -12.56 1.72
C TYR A 226 6.47 -12.11 2.76
N TYR A 227 7.49 -11.39 2.34
CA TYR A 227 8.49 -10.76 3.18
C TYR A 227 8.19 -9.28 3.30
N TYR A 228 8.44 -8.70 4.46
CA TYR A 228 8.23 -7.27 4.67
C TYR A 228 9.23 -6.72 5.67
N ARG A 229 9.51 -5.42 5.54
CA ARG A 229 10.36 -4.69 6.46
C ARG A 229 9.95 -3.22 6.50
N THR A 230 10.08 -2.61 7.66
CA THR A 230 9.94 -1.16 7.82
C THR A 230 11.20 -0.47 7.29
N PHE A 231 11.05 0.69 6.67
CA PHE A 231 12.16 1.47 6.15
C PHE A 231 12.06 2.95 6.51
N PHE A 232 13.20 3.59 6.54
CA PHE A 232 13.37 5.03 6.50
C PHE A 232 14.40 5.37 5.41
N LYS A 233 14.09 6.31 4.52
CA LYS A 233 14.98 6.74 3.43
C LYS A 233 15.08 8.26 3.41
N LEU A 234 16.30 8.76 3.31
CA LEU A 234 16.62 10.17 3.18
C LEU A 234 17.81 10.33 2.23
N ASP A 235 17.57 10.90 1.05
CA ASP A 235 18.55 11.01 -0.03
C ASP A 235 19.22 9.65 -0.34
N LYS A 236 20.53 9.53 -0.13
CA LYS A 236 21.29 8.28 -0.34
C LYS A 236 21.27 7.33 0.85
N ILE A 237 20.67 7.74 1.97
CA ILE A 237 20.64 6.97 3.21
C ILE A 237 19.36 6.13 3.23
N SER A 238 19.53 4.84 3.50
CA SER A 238 18.42 3.91 3.64
C SER A 238 18.64 3.02 4.84
N ASN A 239 17.73 3.07 5.80
CA ASN A 239 17.73 2.21 6.97
C ASN A 239 16.52 1.30 6.91
N TYR A 240 16.74 0.05 7.27
CA TYR A 240 15.73 -0.99 7.26
C TYR A 240 15.67 -1.68 8.61
N GLY A 241 14.48 -2.02 9.03
CA GLY A 241 14.27 -2.95 10.13
C GLY A 241 14.45 -4.41 9.67
N ASP A 242 14.41 -5.32 10.62
CA ASP A 242 14.53 -6.75 10.34
C ASP A 242 13.48 -7.21 9.32
N VAL A 243 13.89 -8.13 8.46
CA VAL A 243 12.98 -8.78 7.52
C VAL A 243 12.11 -9.76 8.29
N LYS A 244 10.80 -9.57 8.19
CA LYS A 244 9.81 -10.51 8.69
C LYS A 244 9.02 -11.11 7.53
N SER A 245 8.32 -12.18 7.79
CA SER A 245 7.50 -12.83 6.79
C SER A 245 6.12 -13.14 7.35
N PHE A 246 5.16 -13.24 6.47
CA PHE A 246 3.85 -13.80 6.75
C PHE A 246 3.40 -14.64 5.56
N LYS A 247 2.52 -15.57 5.85
CA LYS A 247 1.88 -16.40 4.85
C LYS A 247 0.38 -16.31 5.09
N PHE A 248 -0.37 -16.04 4.03
CA PHE A 248 -1.79 -16.26 4.11
C PHE A 248 -2.03 -17.76 4.13
N GLY A 249 -2.21 -18.31 5.32
CA GLY A 249 -2.72 -19.66 5.46
C GLY A 249 -4.20 -19.67 5.16
N TRP A 250 -4.64 -20.43 4.19
CA TRP A 250 -6.05 -20.79 4.12
C TRP A 250 -6.32 -21.80 5.25
N ASN A 251 -6.99 -21.35 6.29
CA ASN A 251 -7.38 -22.20 7.42
C ASN A 251 -8.64 -23.04 7.11
N GLY A 252 -9.00 -23.13 5.83
CA GLY A 252 -10.27 -23.72 5.41
C GLY A 252 -11.42 -22.69 5.45
N PRO A 253 -12.60 -23.07 4.98
CA PRO A 253 -13.77 -22.21 5.06
C PRO A 253 -14.22 -22.06 6.51
N GLU A 254 -14.50 -20.83 6.92
CA GLU A 254 -15.15 -20.58 8.19
C GLU A 254 -16.60 -21.05 8.14
N MET A 255 -17.07 -21.58 9.26
CA MET A 255 -18.46 -21.91 9.47
C MET A 255 -19.22 -20.69 9.99
N VAL A 256 -20.10 -20.13 9.18
CA VAL A 256 -20.94 -19.00 9.55
C VAL A 256 -22.29 -19.50 10.01
N ASP A 257 -22.58 -19.33 11.28
CA ASP A 257 -23.87 -19.67 11.87
C ASP A 257 -24.85 -18.51 11.68
N LEU A 258 -25.88 -18.74 10.87
CA LEU A 258 -26.96 -17.77 10.62
C LEU A 258 -28.19 -18.04 11.50
N GLY A 259 -28.13 -19.01 12.44
CA GLY A 259 -29.26 -19.50 13.22
C GLY A 259 -30.25 -20.32 12.40
N LEU A 260 -29.78 -20.97 11.32
CA LEU A 260 -30.50 -21.88 10.47
C LEU A 260 -30.24 -23.34 10.87
N SER A 261 -30.85 -24.28 10.16
CA SER A 261 -30.67 -25.72 10.41
C SER A 261 -29.23 -26.19 10.17
N VAL A 262 -28.50 -25.48 9.31
CA VAL A 262 -27.10 -25.73 8.98
C VAL A 262 -26.29 -24.43 9.06
N LYS A 263 -24.95 -24.57 9.28
CA LYS A 263 -24.00 -23.46 9.13
C LYS A 263 -23.48 -23.39 7.71
N TRP A 264 -23.28 -22.20 7.22
CA TRP A 264 -22.84 -21.95 5.84
C TRP A 264 -21.35 -21.68 5.77
N ALA A 265 -20.70 -22.15 4.75
CA ALA A 265 -19.32 -21.80 4.51
C ALA A 265 -19.15 -20.30 4.21
N SER A 266 -18.06 -19.71 4.64
CA SER A 266 -17.71 -18.30 4.34
C SER A 266 -17.43 -18.07 2.86
N CYS A 267 -16.99 -19.10 2.11
CA CYS A 267 -16.64 -19.01 0.69
C CYS A 267 -17.14 -20.20 -0.13
N ASN A 268 -17.07 -20.10 -1.46
CA ASN A 268 -17.42 -21.19 -2.39
C ASN A 268 -16.30 -22.25 -2.44
N VAL A 269 -16.60 -23.47 -2.91
CA VAL A 269 -15.56 -24.46 -3.22
C VAL A 269 -14.61 -23.89 -4.28
N GLY A 270 -13.29 -24.05 -4.07
CA GLY A 270 -12.26 -23.48 -4.92
C GLY A 270 -12.00 -21.98 -4.70
N ALA A 271 -12.76 -21.34 -3.81
CA ALA A 271 -12.55 -19.95 -3.42
C ALA A 271 -11.87 -19.87 -2.06
N SER A 272 -11.06 -18.86 -1.89
CA SER A 272 -10.33 -18.55 -0.67
C SER A 272 -10.87 -17.31 0.06
N TYR A 273 -11.84 -16.62 -0.54
CA TYR A 273 -12.53 -15.45 0.05
C TYR A 273 -14.02 -15.47 -0.27
N PRO A 274 -14.85 -14.83 0.56
CA PRO A 274 -16.29 -14.75 0.35
C PRO A 274 -16.71 -14.18 -1.02
N TRP A 275 -15.93 -13.26 -1.57
CA TRP A 275 -16.20 -12.56 -2.83
C TRP A 275 -15.61 -13.24 -4.08
N LYS A 276 -14.80 -14.29 -3.95
CA LYS A 276 -14.30 -15.05 -5.10
C LYS A 276 -15.35 -16.02 -5.59
N TYR A 277 -15.42 -16.19 -6.90
CA TYR A 277 -16.43 -17.03 -7.54
C TYR A 277 -16.27 -18.52 -7.20
N GLY A 278 -15.05 -18.98 -6.95
CA GLY A 278 -14.72 -20.39 -6.81
C GLY A 278 -14.71 -21.15 -8.14
N ASP A 279 -14.72 -22.45 -8.02
CA ASP A 279 -14.73 -23.36 -9.16
C ASP A 279 -16.16 -23.70 -9.60
N TYR A 280 -16.29 -24.20 -10.84
CA TYR A 280 -17.56 -24.58 -11.44
C TYR A 280 -17.58 -26.09 -11.65
N TYR A 281 -18.68 -26.71 -11.27
CA TYR A 281 -18.86 -28.15 -11.32
C TYR A 281 -20.18 -28.51 -12.00
N ALA A 282 -20.18 -29.56 -12.82
CA ALA A 282 -21.44 -30.16 -13.23
C ALA A 282 -22.02 -30.95 -12.05
N TRP A 283 -23.32 -31.09 -11.99
CA TRP A 283 -23.99 -31.68 -10.81
C TRP A 283 -23.54 -33.12 -10.56
N GLY A 284 -23.05 -33.39 -9.36
CA GLY A 284 -22.48 -34.67 -8.95
C GLY A 284 -21.04 -34.93 -9.42
N GLU A 285 -20.44 -34.01 -10.19
CA GLU A 285 -19.03 -34.12 -10.53
C GLU A 285 -18.15 -33.35 -9.51
N THR A 286 -16.99 -33.90 -9.19
CA THR A 286 -16.09 -33.37 -8.19
C THR A 286 -14.82 -32.74 -8.78
N GLU A 287 -14.66 -32.77 -10.09
CA GLU A 287 -13.56 -32.14 -10.83
C GLU A 287 -14.09 -31.11 -11.81
N THR A 288 -13.31 -30.07 -12.04
CA THR A 288 -13.59 -29.04 -13.05
C THR A 288 -13.27 -29.56 -14.44
N LYS A 289 -13.92 -28.99 -15.46
CA LYS A 289 -13.64 -29.33 -16.85
C LYS A 289 -13.68 -28.10 -17.77
N SER A 290 -13.16 -28.26 -18.97
CA SER A 290 -13.11 -27.16 -19.96
C SER A 290 -14.36 -27.05 -20.82
N TYR A 291 -15.25 -28.07 -20.82
CA TYR A 291 -16.41 -28.12 -21.68
C TYR A 291 -17.61 -28.74 -20.95
N TYR A 292 -18.67 -27.98 -20.74
CA TYR A 292 -19.88 -28.33 -19.99
C TYR A 292 -21.01 -28.61 -20.93
N HIS A 293 -21.27 -29.88 -21.18
CA HIS A 293 -22.31 -30.36 -22.10
C HIS A 293 -22.63 -31.85 -21.82
N TRP A 294 -23.78 -32.35 -22.26
CA TRP A 294 -24.13 -33.77 -22.08
C TRP A 294 -23.07 -34.74 -22.59
N SER A 295 -22.38 -34.40 -23.70
CA SER A 295 -21.30 -35.23 -24.24
C SER A 295 -20.07 -35.37 -23.33
N THR A 296 -19.95 -34.58 -22.28
CA THR A 296 -18.84 -34.63 -21.29
C THR A 296 -19.35 -34.85 -19.89
N TYR A 297 -20.63 -35.01 -19.70
CA TYR A 297 -21.21 -35.24 -18.36
C TYR A 297 -21.03 -36.71 -17.94
N THR A 298 -20.52 -36.91 -16.74
CA THR A 298 -20.07 -38.22 -16.26
C THR A 298 -21.23 -39.23 -16.05
N PHE A 299 -22.38 -38.75 -15.62
CA PHE A 299 -23.51 -39.62 -15.28
C PHE A 299 -24.52 -39.76 -16.42
N CYS A 300 -24.08 -39.80 -17.67
CA CYS A 300 -24.86 -40.15 -18.83
C CYS A 300 -24.00 -40.76 -19.95
N ASN A 301 -24.64 -41.34 -20.95
CA ASN A 301 -23.99 -41.81 -22.18
C ASN A 301 -24.19 -40.76 -23.30
N ASN A 302 -23.64 -39.56 -23.12
CA ASN A 302 -23.65 -38.41 -24.04
C ASN A 302 -25.06 -37.75 -24.31
N SER A 303 -26.13 -38.18 -23.63
CA SER A 303 -27.47 -37.63 -23.81
C SER A 303 -28.23 -37.55 -22.47
N PHE A 304 -29.19 -36.63 -22.38
CA PHE A 304 -30.09 -36.47 -21.23
C PHE A 304 -30.99 -37.66 -20.97
N ASP A 305 -31.31 -38.43 -22.01
CA ASP A 305 -32.17 -39.63 -21.98
C ASP A 305 -31.35 -40.93 -21.80
N SER A 306 -30.08 -40.85 -21.46
CA SER A 306 -29.21 -41.98 -21.27
C SER A 306 -28.44 -41.88 -19.95
N LEU A 307 -29.11 -41.43 -18.90
CA LEU A 307 -28.55 -41.28 -17.55
C LEU A 307 -28.09 -42.61 -16.96
N THR A 308 -26.96 -42.64 -16.27
CA THR A 308 -26.38 -43.81 -15.67
C THR A 308 -26.48 -43.82 -14.15
N LYS A 309 -26.80 -42.66 -13.53
CA LYS A 309 -26.93 -42.50 -12.07
C LYS A 309 -27.85 -41.36 -11.72
N TYR A 310 -28.49 -41.43 -10.55
CA TYR A 310 -29.45 -40.44 -10.06
C TYR A 310 -30.65 -40.29 -11.01
N ASN A 311 -31.32 -41.40 -11.22
CA ASN A 311 -32.49 -41.46 -12.09
C ASN A 311 -33.55 -42.36 -11.48
N TYR A 312 -34.79 -41.97 -11.52
CA TYR A 312 -35.94 -42.72 -11.04
C TYR A 312 -36.93 -43.02 -12.15
N TRP A 313 -36.67 -42.63 -13.43
CA TRP A 313 -37.56 -42.79 -14.54
C TRP A 313 -36.90 -43.47 -15.75
N GLU A 314 -37.39 -44.63 -16.13
CA GLU A 314 -36.79 -45.47 -17.18
C GLU A 314 -36.60 -44.75 -18.52
N ALA A 315 -37.46 -43.76 -18.82
CA ALA A 315 -37.35 -42.95 -20.06
C ALA A 315 -36.05 -42.15 -20.15
N TYR A 316 -35.36 -41.94 -19.02
CA TYR A 316 -34.10 -41.17 -18.94
C TYR A 316 -32.87 -42.09 -18.78
N GLY A 317 -33.02 -43.40 -18.77
CA GLY A 317 -31.89 -44.33 -18.69
C GLY A 317 -31.92 -45.28 -17.49
N THR A 318 -30.78 -45.60 -16.89
CA THR A 318 -30.66 -46.56 -15.76
C THR A 318 -31.29 -45.98 -14.50
N VAL A 319 -32.27 -46.70 -13.93
CA VAL A 319 -32.97 -46.30 -12.71
C VAL A 319 -32.23 -46.82 -11.49
N ASP A 320 -31.81 -45.90 -10.57
CA ASP A 320 -31.22 -46.21 -9.27
C ASP A 320 -32.03 -45.62 -8.09
N ASN A 321 -33.03 -44.83 -8.36
CA ASN A 321 -33.95 -44.17 -7.41
C ASN A 321 -33.23 -43.25 -6.40
N LYS A 322 -32.03 -42.77 -6.71
CA LYS A 322 -31.30 -41.83 -5.88
C LYS A 322 -31.67 -40.41 -6.25
N THR A 323 -32.09 -39.62 -5.28
CA THR A 323 -32.55 -38.24 -5.46
C THR A 323 -31.67 -37.21 -4.76
N THR A 324 -30.60 -37.67 -4.11
CA THR A 324 -29.60 -36.80 -3.43
C THR A 324 -28.21 -37.36 -3.71
N LEU A 325 -27.22 -36.49 -3.85
CA LEU A 325 -25.85 -36.91 -4.12
C LEU A 325 -25.30 -37.78 -2.97
N GLU A 326 -24.57 -38.80 -3.37
CA GLU A 326 -23.76 -39.62 -2.45
C GLU A 326 -22.48 -38.83 -2.09
N GLN A 327 -21.87 -39.12 -0.97
CA GLN A 327 -20.67 -38.41 -0.49
C GLN A 327 -19.52 -38.31 -1.51
N ASN A 328 -19.31 -39.39 -2.29
CA ASN A 328 -18.25 -39.40 -3.31
C ASN A 328 -18.54 -38.52 -4.54
N ASP A 329 -19.79 -38.08 -4.71
CA ASP A 329 -20.26 -37.24 -5.79
C ASP A 329 -20.59 -35.82 -5.27
N ASP A 330 -20.43 -35.59 -3.97
CA ASP A 330 -20.56 -34.27 -3.34
C ASP A 330 -19.21 -33.54 -3.34
N VAL A 331 -19.09 -32.55 -4.18
CA VAL A 331 -17.82 -31.81 -4.33
C VAL A 331 -17.38 -31.12 -3.05
N ALA A 332 -18.28 -30.66 -2.20
CA ALA A 332 -17.94 -30.04 -0.93
C ALA A 332 -17.30 -31.07 0.03
N TYR A 333 -17.88 -32.27 0.10
CA TYR A 333 -17.33 -33.35 0.87
C TYR A 333 -15.96 -33.83 0.32
N VAL A 334 -15.87 -34.03 -0.98
CA VAL A 334 -14.64 -34.54 -1.62
C VAL A 334 -13.48 -33.54 -1.49
N LYS A 335 -13.73 -32.24 -1.65
CA LYS A 335 -12.68 -31.22 -1.62
C LYS A 335 -12.28 -30.80 -0.19
N TRP A 336 -13.23 -30.76 0.75
CA TRP A 336 -12.99 -30.22 2.09
C TRP A 336 -13.06 -31.27 3.20
N GLY A 337 -13.75 -32.38 2.99
CA GLY A 337 -13.86 -33.47 3.96
C GLY A 337 -14.69 -33.11 5.20
N GLY A 338 -14.53 -33.90 6.25
CA GLY A 338 -15.22 -33.68 7.53
C GLY A 338 -16.74 -33.76 7.41
N SER A 339 -17.43 -32.74 7.91
CA SER A 339 -18.89 -32.61 7.86
C SER A 339 -19.39 -31.69 6.73
N TRP A 340 -18.51 -31.17 5.90
CA TRP A 340 -18.88 -30.32 4.77
C TRP A 340 -19.62 -31.11 3.70
N HIS A 341 -20.71 -30.53 3.18
CA HIS A 341 -21.50 -31.10 2.09
C HIS A 341 -22.19 -29.99 1.31
N MET A 342 -22.67 -30.32 0.12
CA MET A 342 -23.52 -29.41 -0.68
C MET A 342 -24.87 -29.21 0.03
N PRO A 343 -25.41 -27.97 0.05
CA PRO A 343 -26.70 -27.73 0.66
C PRO A 343 -27.79 -28.55 -0.04
N THR A 344 -28.79 -29.00 0.69
CA THR A 344 -30.00 -29.57 0.12
C THR A 344 -30.91 -28.48 -0.43
N ARG A 345 -31.95 -28.86 -1.17
CA ARG A 345 -33.02 -27.94 -1.54
C ARG A 345 -33.64 -27.26 -0.31
N SER A 346 -33.87 -28.01 0.76
CA SER A 346 -34.48 -27.47 1.99
C SER A 346 -33.59 -26.41 2.66
N ASP A 347 -32.27 -26.61 2.67
CA ASP A 347 -31.31 -25.64 3.22
C ASP A 347 -31.32 -24.33 2.41
N MET A 348 -31.43 -24.44 1.08
CA MET A 348 -31.56 -23.24 0.21
C MET A 348 -32.90 -22.53 0.39
N GLU A 349 -33.99 -23.28 0.54
CA GLU A 349 -35.31 -22.70 0.81
C GLU A 349 -35.36 -22.00 2.15
N GLU A 350 -34.70 -22.55 3.21
CA GLU A 350 -34.57 -21.95 4.50
C GLU A 350 -33.74 -20.66 4.44
N LEU A 351 -32.63 -20.64 3.68
CA LEU A 351 -31.81 -19.45 3.46
C LEU A 351 -32.57 -18.33 2.73
N CYS A 352 -33.43 -18.72 1.75
CA CYS A 352 -34.23 -17.80 0.96
C CYS A 352 -35.45 -17.26 1.71
N ASP A 353 -35.84 -17.85 2.84
CA ASP A 353 -36.99 -17.36 3.62
C ASP A 353 -36.70 -15.99 4.20
N THR A 354 -37.47 -15.01 3.77
CA THR A 354 -37.35 -13.62 4.23
C THR A 354 -37.63 -13.41 5.72
N ASN A 355 -38.20 -14.39 6.42
CA ASN A 355 -38.32 -14.37 7.87
C ASN A 355 -36.98 -14.75 8.56
N ASN A 356 -36.16 -15.52 7.91
CA ASN A 356 -34.86 -15.98 8.43
C ASN A 356 -33.72 -15.04 8.09
N CYS A 357 -33.62 -14.58 6.83
CA CYS A 357 -32.53 -13.80 6.32
C CYS A 357 -33.00 -12.57 5.52
N SER A 358 -32.16 -11.55 5.47
CA SER A 358 -32.30 -10.43 4.54
C SER A 358 -31.24 -10.55 3.44
N TRP A 359 -31.66 -10.30 2.21
CA TRP A 359 -30.83 -10.36 1.02
C TRP A 359 -30.60 -8.95 0.49
N THR A 360 -29.35 -8.50 0.47
CA THR A 360 -28.98 -7.16 0.00
C THR A 360 -27.99 -7.27 -1.13
N TRP A 361 -28.35 -6.83 -2.33
CA TRP A 361 -27.42 -6.74 -3.46
C TRP A 361 -26.39 -5.66 -3.19
N LYS A 362 -25.09 -6.01 -3.26
CA LYS A 362 -24.00 -5.07 -3.08
C LYS A 362 -22.73 -5.54 -3.78
N THR A 363 -21.75 -4.63 -3.85
CA THR A 363 -20.41 -4.94 -4.32
C THR A 363 -19.48 -5.12 -3.12
N GLN A 364 -18.73 -6.21 -3.08
CA GLN A 364 -17.70 -6.49 -2.10
C GLN A 364 -16.38 -6.76 -2.82
N ASN A 365 -15.34 -6.00 -2.52
CA ASN A 365 -14.03 -6.05 -3.20
C ASN A 365 -14.14 -6.05 -4.74
N GLY A 366 -14.98 -5.17 -5.29
CA GLY A 366 -15.20 -5.05 -6.73
C GLY A 366 -16.10 -6.12 -7.36
N ILE A 367 -16.58 -7.10 -6.58
CA ILE A 367 -17.43 -8.20 -7.05
C ILE A 367 -18.86 -7.99 -6.57
N ASN A 368 -19.80 -8.06 -7.50
CA ASN A 368 -21.23 -7.98 -7.21
C ASN A 368 -21.74 -9.31 -6.66
N GLY A 369 -22.77 -9.23 -5.84
CA GLY A 369 -23.41 -10.39 -5.25
C GLY A 369 -24.44 -10.03 -4.18
N TYR A 370 -24.95 -11.02 -3.47
CA TYR A 370 -25.83 -10.81 -2.35
C TYR A 370 -25.10 -10.97 -1.00
N LEU A 371 -25.20 -9.96 -0.15
CA LEU A 371 -24.98 -10.10 1.28
C LEU A 371 -26.26 -10.63 1.92
N ILE A 372 -26.19 -11.82 2.50
CA ILE A 372 -27.27 -12.50 3.18
C ILE A 372 -27.02 -12.39 4.68
N THR A 373 -27.89 -11.70 5.38
CA THR A 373 -27.71 -11.41 6.83
C THR A 373 -28.84 -12.03 7.63
N SER A 374 -28.49 -12.71 8.69
CA SER A 374 -29.45 -13.31 9.62
C SER A 374 -30.38 -12.27 10.26
N LYS A 375 -31.65 -12.61 10.34
CA LYS A 375 -32.68 -11.88 11.12
C LYS A 375 -32.98 -12.51 12.47
N LYS A 376 -32.36 -13.66 12.78
CA LYS A 376 -32.53 -14.34 14.06
C LYS A 376 -31.92 -13.50 15.18
N PRO A 377 -32.60 -13.32 16.33
CA PRO A 377 -32.17 -12.42 17.40
C PRO A 377 -30.75 -12.68 17.89
N ASP A 378 -30.41 -13.95 18.12
CA ASP A 378 -29.10 -14.36 18.67
C ASP A 378 -27.98 -14.38 17.63
N TYR A 379 -28.30 -14.24 16.35
CA TYR A 379 -27.37 -14.27 15.21
C TYR A 379 -27.35 -12.94 14.44
N LYS A 380 -27.83 -11.88 15.06
CA LYS A 380 -27.93 -10.57 14.44
C LYS A 380 -26.57 -10.07 13.96
N GLY A 381 -26.47 -9.76 12.66
CA GLY A 381 -25.24 -9.28 12.03
C GLY A 381 -24.36 -10.39 11.43
N HIS A 382 -24.60 -11.67 11.75
CA HIS A 382 -23.97 -12.76 11.04
C HIS A 382 -24.42 -12.77 9.59
N SER A 383 -23.47 -12.89 8.68
CA SER A 383 -23.78 -12.79 7.25
C SER A 383 -22.80 -13.60 6.40
N ILE A 384 -23.27 -14.03 5.24
CA ILE A 384 -22.46 -14.61 4.16
C ILE A 384 -22.63 -13.76 2.89
N PHE A 385 -21.63 -13.77 2.03
CA PHE A 385 -21.70 -13.12 0.74
C PHE A 385 -21.68 -14.17 -0.38
N LEU A 386 -22.71 -14.19 -1.22
CA LEU A 386 -22.78 -15.02 -2.43
C LEU A 386 -22.42 -14.17 -3.65
N PRO A 387 -21.24 -14.33 -4.25
CA PRO A 387 -20.86 -13.58 -5.44
C PRO A 387 -21.69 -13.97 -6.67
N ALA A 388 -21.93 -13.01 -7.56
CA ALA A 388 -22.59 -13.23 -8.85
C ALA A 388 -21.63 -13.94 -9.82
N ALA A 389 -21.46 -15.23 -9.61
CA ALA A 389 -20.43 -16.06 -10.26
C ALA A 389 -20.75 -16.43 -11.72
N GLY A 390 -21.96 -16.13 -12.23
CA GLY A 390 -22.38 -16.60 -13.55
C GLY A 390 -22.52 -18.13 -13.58
N TRP A 391 -22.30 -18.70 -14.75
CA TRP A 391 -22.32 -20.16 -14.99
C TRP A 391 -21.44 -20.54 -16.19
N ARG A 392 -21.08 -21.82 -16.28
CA ARG A 392 -20.40 -22.36 -17.45
C ARG A 392 -21.35 -23.16 -18.32
N TYR A 393 -21.32 -22.84 -19.60
CA TYR A 393 -21.99 -23.57 -20.66
C TYR A 393 -21.01 -23.82 -21.81
N ARG A 394 -20.82 -25.06 -22.20
CA ARG A 394 -19.74 -25.45 -23.12
C ARG A 394 -18.38 -24.94 -22.64
N ALA A 395 -17.65 -24.17 -23.45
CA ALA A 395 -16.37 -23.59 -23.07
C ALA A 395 -16.52 -22.19 -22.44
N ASP A 396 -17.71 -21.60 -22.46
CA ASP A 396 -17.95 -20.21 -22.11
C ASP A 396 -18.29 -20.05 -20.62
N LEU A 397 -17.89 -18.93 -20.06
CA LEU A 397 -18.30 -18.46 -18.74
C LEU A 397 -19.22 -17.24 -18.95
N GLU A 398 -20.47 -17.39 -18.57
CA GLU A 398 -21.52 -16.44 -18.90
C GLU A 398 -22.01 -15.66 -17.67
N ALA A 399 -22.52 -14.45 -17.88
CA ALA A 399 -23.25 -13.60 -16.94
C ALA A 399 -22.51 -13.26 -15.62
N VAL A 400 -21.21 -13.40 -15.56
CA VAL A 400 -20.38 -13.04 -14.39
C VAL A 400 -20.62 -11.59 -13.97
N GLY A 401 -20.76 -11.37 -12.67
CA GLY A 401 -21.02 -10.06 -12.07
C GLY A 401 -22.47 -9.58 -12.14
N ASN A 402 -23.33 -10.29 -12.88
CA ASN A 402 -24.75 -9.95 -13.04
C ASN A 402 -25.70 -11.02 -12.48
N ASN A 403 -25.38 -12.29 -12.69
CA ASN A 403 -26.20 -13.43 -12.27
C ASN A 403 -25.32 -14.45 -11.55
N ALA A 404 -25.96 -15.38 -10.83
CA ALA A 404 -25.31 -16.61 -10.39
C ALA A 404 -26.30 -17.76 -10.25
N VAL A 405 -25.74 -18.95 -10.39
CA VAL A 405 -26.42 -20.21 -10.11
C VAL A 405 -25.55 -21.04 -9.17
N TYR A 406 -26.18 -21.54 -8.11
CA TYR A 406 -25.53 -22.38 -7.10
C TYR A 406 -26.20 -23.73 -7.01
N TRP A 407 -25.41 -24.80 -7.13
CA TRP A 407 -25.96 -26.17 -6.98
C TRP A 407 -26.42 -26.47 -5.56
N THR A 408 -27.46 -27.31 -5.47
CA THR A 408 -27.78 -28.10 -4.29
C THR A 408 -27.44 -29.59 -4.54
N SER A 409 -27.43 -30.39 -3.49
CA SER A 409 -27.24 -31.85 -3.58
C SER A 409 -28.52 -32.61 -4.06
N THR A 410 -29.61 -31.90 -4.28
CA THR A 410 -30.93 -32.51 -4.53
C THR A 410 -31.25 -32.56 -6.02
N LEU A 411 -31.62 -33.77 -6.50
CA LEU A 411 -32.14 -33.99 -7.83
C LEU A 411 -33.53 -33.31 -7.99
N ASP A 412 -33.87 -32.91 -9.19
CA ASP A 412 -35.26 -32.56 -9.49
C ASP A 412 -36.12 -33.83 -9.58
N THR A 413 -37.29 -33.83 -8.88
CA THR A 413 -38.15 -35.01 -8.80
C THR A 413 -39.17 -35.07 -9.90
N ASP A 414 -39.23 -34.07 -10.78
CA ASP A 414 -40.14 -34.07 -11.94
C ASP A 414 -39.38 -34.38 -13.24
N GLU A 415 -38.07 -33.94 -13.32
CA GLU A 415 -37.22 -34.14 -14.49
C GLU A 415 -35.83 -34.63 -14.08
N PRO A 416 -35.48 -35.92 -14.24
CA PRO A 416 -34.22 -36.51 -13.79
C PRO A 416 -32.95 -35.93 -14.45
N ASP A 417 -33.05 -35.29 -15.58
CA ASP A 417 -31.96 -34.59 -16.25
C ASP A 417 -31.66 -33.21 -15.62
N MET A 418 -32.52 -32.79 -14.67
CA MET A 418 -32.38 -31.54 -13.92
C MET A 418 -32.00 -31.77 -12.46
N ALA A 419 -31.32 -30.77 -11.84
CA ALA A 419 -31.05 -30.74 -10.41
C ALA A 419 -31.43 -29.38 -9.81
N ARG A 420 -31.73 -29.38 -8.52
CA ARG A 420 -32.13 -28.16 -7.81
C ARG A 420 -30.96 -27.22 -7.61
N SER A 421 -31.24 -25.95 -7.80
CA SER A 421 -30.28 -24.84 -7.70
C SER A 421 -30.89 -23.65 -6.99
N LEU A 422 -30.02 -22.69 -6.66
CA LEU A 422 -30.41 -21.31 -6.31
C LEU A 422 -29.98 -20.40 -7.46
N ASP A 423 -30.91 -19.70 -8.05
CA ASP A 423 -30.66 -18.75 -9.14
C ASP A 423 -30.88 -17.31 -8.63
N PHE A 424 -30.02 -16.37 -8.99
CA PHE A 424 -30.24 -14.97 -8.67
C PHE A 424 -29.68 -13.98 -9.68
N ILE A 425 -30.36 -12.83 -9.73
CA ILE A 425 -29.91 -11.59 -10.39
C ILE A 425 -30.05 -10.44 -9.38
N SER A 426 -29.59 -9.23 -9.72
CA SER A 426 -29.57 -8.08 -8.79
C SER A 426 -30.92 -7.69 -8.16
N ILE A 427 -32.03 -8.10 -8.73
CA ILE A 427 -33.39 -7.74 -8.28
C ILE A 427 -34.23 -8.94 -7.84
N HIS A 428 -33.71 -10.15 -7.96
CA HIS A 428 -34.48 -11.37 -7.69
C HIS A 428 -33.59 -12.55 -7.35
N TYR A 429 -34.03 -13.40 -6.44
CA TYR A 429 -33.41 -14.68 -6.08
C TYR A 429 -34.51 -15.70 -5.78
N HIS A 430 -34.28 -16.94 -6.18
CA HIS A 430 -35.27 -18.03 -5.93
C HIS A 430 -34.62 -19.40 -6.10
N PRO A 431 -35.11 -20.42 -5.39
CA PRO A 431 -34.82 -21.81 -5.70
C PRO A 431 -35.35 -22.17 -7.08
N TYR A 432 -34.54 -22.85 -7.88
CA TYR A 432 -34.83 -23.20 -9.25
C TYR A 432 -34.33 -24.63 -9.53
N TYR A 433 -34.28 -25.01 -10.80
CA TYR A 433 -33.69 -26.25 -11.29
C TYR A 433 -33.06 -26.03 -12.66
N ASN A 434 -31.94 -26.73 -12.90
CA ASN A 434 -31.15 -26.58 -14.12
C ASN A 434 -30.62 -27.92 -14.60
N GLN A 435 -30.30 -28.02 -15.89
CA GLN A 435 -29.71 -29.21 -16.47
C GLN A 435 -28.38 -29.55 -15.82
N ARG A 436 -28.20 -30.81 -15.44
CA ARG A 436 -27.10 -31.30 -14.62
C ARG A 436 -25.70 -31.10 -15.20
N PHE A 437 -25.58 -30.93 -16.52
CA PHE A 437 -24.29 -30.72 -17.19
C PHE A 437 -23.75 -29.29 -17.09
N PHE A 438 -24.58 -28.32 -16.74
CA PHE A 438 -24.06 -26.95 -16.54
C PHE A 438 -23.00 -26.88 -15.43
N GLY A 439 -22.03 -26.01 -15.60
CA GLY A 439 -21.04 -25.75 -14.56
C GLY A 439 -21.49 -24.61 -13.65
N PHE A 440 -21.87 -24.92 -12.42
CA PHE A 440 -22.25 -23.95 -11.39
C PHE A 440 -21.32 -24.03 -10.20
N THR A 441 -21.28 -22.95 -9.43
CA THR A 441 -20.52 -22.91 -8.19
C THR A 441 -21.28 -23.57 -7.04
N VAL A 442 -20.56 -23.86 -5.96
CA VAL A 442 -21.10 -24.51 -4.77
C VAL A 442 -20.74 -23.72 -3.52
N ARG A 443 -21.72 -23.38 -2.70
CA ARG A 443 -21.55 -22.86 -1.35
C ARG A 443 -21.86 -23.97 -0.36
N PRO A 444 -20.83 -24.58 0.29
CA PRO A 444 -21.04 -25.68 1.22
C PRO A 444 -21.75 -25.29 2.51
N VAL A 445 -22.29 -26.33 3.15
CA VAL A 445 -22.88 -26.27 4.49
C VAL A 445 -22.33 -27.37 5.39
N CYS A 446 -22.50 -27.22 6.69
CA CYS A 446 -22.21 -28.24 7.68
C CYS A 446 -23.22 -28.15 8.84
N PRO A 447 -23.41 -29.23 9.62
CA PRO A 447 -24.32 -29.25 10.77
C PRO A 447 -24.02 -28.20 11.85
#